data_77d836847dc9d098d4fe38a7373ea9e2
#
_entry.id   77d836847dc9d098d4fe38a7373ea9e2
#
_cell.length_a   1.000
_cell.length_b   1.000
_cell.length_c   1.000
_cell.angle_alpha   90.00
_cell.angle_beta   90.00
_cell.angle_gamma   90.00
#
_symmetry.space_group_name_H-M   'P 1'
#
loop_
_entity.id
_entity.type
_entity.pdbx_description
1 polymer ?
#
loop_
_entity_poly.entity_id
_entity_poly.type
_entity_poly.pdbx_seq_one_letter_code
_entity_poly.pdbx_strand_id
1 'polypeptide(L)'
;NKAFGDTANHSQSNTNPGYANFDWVTNENATDNTIKLKEAYWLYTKERLFGADIPWAASVGRRPSTDGLPINIRNDQQPNSPLSHTVDVEFDGFSVRLDTENLTGFTGSWFKICGGRGLTNAKPRFDMSGAAYAEDDDKNVDIDMLGFIAVPYDNGQYSVHMNYARAWNLVGFDGQSLNSFNTAYGAYSAAPSSSTEYDLQKATPEFKDVGDIDFATVLFKTEGIGNGISNYLDNSIAFASFAASKTKPNDKGMLGSTDSETGTSVWLGVNAPCPILPDSAKIGLEWNKGSKYWRSMTYGEDTYAGSKIATRGQAWEVYRTQKLTDALSFGLSYVYMKYDYTGSNSFFGADGTP
;
A
#
# COMPACT_ATOMS: atom_id res chain seq x y z
N ASN A 1 1.82 6.96 -12.45
CA ASN A 1 2.95 6.21 -13.01
C ASN A 1 2.47 5.26 -14.08
N LYS A 2 3.11 5.25 -15.22
CA LYS A 2 2.79 4.34 -16.31
C LYS A 2 4.05 3.90 -17.03
N ALA A 3 4.22 2.60 -17.19
CA ALA A 3 5.20 2.05 -18.08
C ALA A 3 4.63 2.02 -19.50
N PHE A 4 5.30 2.66 -20.46
CA PHE A 4 4.91 2.62 -21.86
C PHE A 4 5.42 1.34 -22.52
N GLY A 5 4.56 0.68 -23.27
CA GLY A 5 4.94 -0.48 -24.08
C GLY A 5 4.90 -1.82 -23.35
N ASP A 6 4.48 -1.85 -22.11
CA ASP A 6 4.37 -3.07 -21.32
C ASP A 6 3.31 -2.98 -20.24
N THR A 7 3.11 -4.09 -19.57
CA THR A 7 2.23 -4.18 -18.40
C THR A 7 2.74 -3.25 -17.32
N ALA A 8 1.87 -2.41 -16.82
CA ALA A 8 2.28 -1.43 -15.83
C ALA A 8 2.58 -2.06 -14.48
N ASN A 9 1.95 -3.16 -14.16
CA ASN A 9 2.09 -3.79 -12.87
C ASN A 9 2.91 -5.07 -12.96
N HIS A 10 4.07 -5.04 -12.35
CA HIS A 10 5.04 -6.11 -12.41
C HIS A 10 5.07 -6.97 -11.16
N SER A 11 4.42 -6.53 -10.12
CA SER A 11 4.48 -7.18 -8.82
C SER A 11 3.63 -8.42 -8.73
N GLN A 12 2.68 -8.54 -9.62
CA GLN A 12 1.73 -9.63 -9.61
C GLN A 12 2.26 -10.80 -10.40
N SER A 13 3.22 -11.49 -9.82
CA SER A 13 3.54 -12.85 -10.21
C SER A 13 3.83 -13.10 -11.68
N ASN A 14 5.07 -13.06 -12.04
CA ASN A 14 5.59 -13.66 -13.28
C ASN A 14 5.27 -15.16 -13.44
N THR A 15 4.70 -15.78 -12.41
CA THR A 15 4.41 -17.22 -12.41
C THR A 15 2.98 -17.55 -12.86
N ASN A 16 2.08 -16.56 -12.88
CA ASN A 16 0.70 -16.72 -13.35
C ASN A 16 0.32 -15.59 -14.31
N PRO A 17 0.75 -15.65 -15.57
CA PRO A 17 0.41 -14.64 -16.55
C PRO A 17 -1.11 -14.54 -16.73
N GLY A 18 -1.61 -13.32 -16.79
CA GLY A 18 -3.04 -13.04 -16.91
C GLY A 18 -3.84 -13.15 -15.59
N TYR A 19 -3.23 -13.61 -14.53
CA TYR A 19 -3.85 -13.75 -13.24
C TYR A 19 -3.76 -12.45 -12.46
N ALA A 20 -4.83 -11.69 -12.40
CA ALA A 20 -4.98 -10.52 -11.56
C ALA A 20 -3.95 -9.38 -11.79
N ASN A 21 -3.81 -8.92 -13.00
CA ASN A 21 -3.02 -7.72 -13.31
C ASN A 21 -3.80 -6.47 -12.91
N PHE A 22 -3.70 -6.09 -11.66
CA PHE A 22 -4.35 -4.92 -11.11
C PHE A 22 -3.31 -3.91 -10.60
N ASP A 23 -3.47 -2.65 -10.97
CA ASP A 23 -2.66 -1.55 -10.50
C ASP A 23 -3.36 -0.87 -9.32
N TRP A 24 -2.87 -1.12 -8.11
CA TRP A 24 -3.43 -0.56 -6.89
C TRP A 24 -3.23 0.95 -6.76
N VAL A 25 -2.29 1.51 -7.48
CA VAL A 25 -2.06 2.96 -7.48
C VAL A 25 -3.14 3.69 -8.25
N THR A 26 -3.54 3.16 -9.39
CA THR A 26 -4.62 3.74 -10.21
C THR A 26 -5.98 3.11 -9.95
N ASN A 27 -6.05 2.05 -9.15
CA ASN A 27 -7.26 1.25 -8.88
C ASN A 27 -7.93 0.70 -10.14
N GLU A 28 -7.13 0.29 -11.09
CA GLU A 28 -7.59 -0.22 -12.37
C GLU A 28 -6.74 -1.40 -12.83
N ASN A 29 -7.20 -2.12 -13.82
CA ASN A 29 -6.35 -3.12 -14.47
C ASN A 29 -5.10 -2.46 -15.03
N ALA A 30 -3.96 -3.14 -14.86
CA ALA A 30 -2.77 -2.80 -15.59
C ALA A 30 -3.04 -3.06 -17.07
N THR A 31 -3.19 -2.00 -17.82
CA THR A 31 -3.43 -2.03 -19.25
C THR A 31 -2.19 -1.56 -20.02
N ASP A 32 -2.32 -1.46 -21.30
CA ASP A 32 -1.31 -0.98 -22.22
C ASP A 32 -0.95 0.52 -22.04
N ASN A 33 -0.65 1.21 -23.11
CA ASN A 33 -0.14 2.57 -23.15
C ASN A 33 -1.17 3.69 -22.89
N THR A 34 -2.27 3.42 -22.24
CA THR A 34 -3.25 4.47 -21.91
C THR A 34 -2.73 5.39 -20.82
N ILE A 35 -3.00 6.68 -20.92
CA ILE A 35 -2.71 7.67 -19.88
C ILE A 35 -3.88 7.66 -18.90
N LYS A 36 -3.58 7.44 -17.62
CA LYS A 36 -4.57 7.43 -16.56
C LYS A 36 -4.33 8.56 -15.58
N LEU A 37 -5.41 9.08 -15.02
CA LEU A 37 -5.36 10.17 -14.06
C LEU A 37 -5.00 9.60 -12.68
N LYS A 38 -3.81 9.95 -12.17
CA LYS A 38 -3.37 9.53 -10.84
C LYS A 38 -4.02 10.38 -9.74
N GLU A 39 -4.07 11.70 -9.93
CA GLU A 39 -4.56 12.64 -8.93
C GLU A 39 -5.40 13.73 -9.57
N ALA A 40 -6.60 13.98 -9.03
CA ALA A 40 -7.43 15.11 -9.35
C ALA A 40 -8.37 15.40 -8.18
N TYR A 41 -8.11 16.42 -7.41
CA TYR A 41 -8.91 16.74 -6.24
C TYR A 41 -9.05 18.25 -6.04
N TRP A 42 -10.07 18.59 -5.32
CA TRP A 42 -10.33 19.94 -4.87
C TRP A 42 -9.99 20.10 -3.39
N LEU A 43 -9.32 21.19 -3.03
CA LEU A 43 -8.91 21.49 -1.67
C LEU A 43 -9.49 22.85 -1.26
N TYR A 44 -10.13 22.89 -0.10
CA TYR A 44 -10.62 24.09 0.55
C TYR A 44 -10.02 24.23 1.94
N THR A 45 -9.48 25.40 2.24
CA THR A 45 -8.81 25.69 3.52
C THR A 45 -9.38 26.93 4.17
N LYS A 46 -9.45 26.94 5.50
CA LYS A 46 -9.84 28.10 6.33
C LYS A 46 -9.06 28.10 7.63
N GLU A 47 -8.79 29.30 8.14
CA GLU A 47 -8.09 29.50 9.41
C GLU A 47 -8.98 29.24 10.62
N ARG A 48 -10.32 29.37 10.47
CA ARG A 48 -11.29 29.28 11.55
C ARG A 48 -12.45 28.35 11.20
N LEU A 49 -12.80 27.50 12.17
CA LEU A 49 -13.97 26.65 12.08
C LEU A 49 -15.11 27.28 12.90
N PHE A 50 -16.20 27.69 12.24
CA PHE A 50 -17.37 28.32 12.89
C PHE A 50 -17.02 29.45 13.88
N GLY A 51 -15.96 30.21 13.60
CA GLY A 51 -15.49 31.29 14.46
C GLY A 51 -14.46 30.91 15.52
N ALA A 52 -14.27 29.63 15.79
CA ALA A 52 -13.20 29.13 16.64
C ALA A 52 -11.85 29.19 15.91
N ASP A 53 -10.79 29.41 16.65
CA ASP A 53 -9.41 29.46 16.12
C ASP A 53 -8.86 28.05 15.90
N ILE A 54 -9.47 27.35 14.95
CA ILE A 54 -9.16 26.00 14.54
C ILE A 54 -8.98 26.00 13.03
N PRO A 55 -7.75 26.04 12.51
CA PRO A 55 -7.49 25.89 11.09
C PRO A 55 -8.00 24.53 10.58
N TRP A 56 -8.61 24.53 9.40
CA TRP A 56 -9.15 23.31 8.84
C TRP A 56 -9.06 23.27 7.32
N ALA A 57 -9.07 22.08 6.79
CA ALA A 57 -9.07 21.81 5.36
C ALA A 57 -10.05 20.71 5.01
N ALA A 58 -10.74 20.87 3.89
CA ALA A 58 -11.57 19.81 3.30
C ALA A 58 -11.15 19.58 1.86
N SER A 59 -11.24 18.34 1.42
CA SER A 59 -10.93 18.00 0.03
C SER A 59 -11.81 16.85 -0.47
N VAL A 60 -12.03 16.84 -1.78
CA VAL A 60 -12.79 15.80 -2.48
C VAL A 60 -12.18 15.55 -3.85
N GLY A 61 -12.20 14.29 -4.27
CA GLY A 61 -11.69 13.81 -5.55
C GLY A 61 -10.70 12.66 -5.40
N ARG A 62 -9.96 12.33 -6.46
CA ARG A 62 -8.87 11.36 -6.44
C ARG A 62 -7.65 12.00 -5.81
N ARG A 63 -7.39 11.59 -4.60
CA ARG A 63 -6.35 12.18 -3.75
C ARG A 63 -5.11 11.31 -3.70
N PRO A 64 -3.92 11.94 -3.51
CA PRO A 64 -2.72 11.17 -3.24
C PRO A 64 -2.84 10.44 -1.89
N SER A 65 -2.94 9.13 -1.92
CA SER A 65 -3.00 8.24 -0.75
C SER A 65 -1.91 7.18 -0.77
N THR A 66 -0.94 7.33 -1.64
CA THR A 66 0.32 6.61 -1.70
C THR A 66 1.49 7.46 -1.20
N ASP A 67 2.64 6.86 -0.97
CA ASP A 67 3.85 7.55 -0.50
C ASP A 67 3.68 8.27 0.87
N GLY A 68 2.86 7.70 1.73
CA GLY A 68 2.73 8.15 3.12
C GLY A 68 3.97 7.80 3.97
N LEU A 69 3.99 8.29 5.23
CA LEU A 69 5.02 7.88 6.18
C LEU A 69 4.96 6.38 6.44
N PRO A 70 6.09 5.66 6.47
CA PRO A 70 7.48 6.13 6.27
C PRO A 70 8.05 5.90 4.85
N ILE A 71 7.28 5.44 3.86
CA ILE A 71 7.78 5.21 2.47
C ILE A 71 8.44 6.48 1.92
N ASN A 72 7.85 7.63 2.17
CA ASN A 72 8.35 8.91 1.70
C ASN A 72 9.79 9.22 2.12
N ILE A 73 10.27 8.68 3.26
CA ILE A 73 11.64 8.88 3.76
C ILE A 73 12.66 8.28 2.78
N ARG A 74 12.40 7.06 2.30
CA ARG A 74 13.23 6.41 1.28
C ARG A 74 13.24 7.20 -0.02
N ASN A 75 12.09 7.69 -0.44
CA ASN A 75 11.92 8.39 -1.70
C ASN A 75 12.37 9.86 -1.65
N ASP A 76 12.77 10.36 -0.48
CA ASP A 76 13.14 11.76 -0.21
C ASP A 76 12.04 12.74 -0.69
N GLN A 77 10.80 12.43 -0.37
CA GLN A 77 9.60 13.17 -0.75
C GLN A 77 8.81 13.64 0.47
N GLN A 78 7.94 14.63 0.25
CA GLN A 78 6.97 15.02 1.28
C GLN A 78 5.96 13.89 1.49
N PRO A 79 5.61 13.59 2.75
CA PRO A 79 4.67 12.51 3.03
C PRO A 79 3.25 12.90 2.61
N ASN A 80 2.60 11.99 1.92
CA ASN A 80 1.14 12.01 1.78
C ASN A 80 0.47 11.37 3.02
N SER A 81 -0.78 11.06 2.95
CA SER A 81 -1.54 10.37 3.98
C SER A 81 -2.50 9.36 3.34
N PRO A 82 -2.73 8.21 3.91
CA PRO A 82 -2.47 7.75 5.30
C PRO A 82 -1.04 7.25 5.54
N LEU A 83 -0.82 6.61 6.72
CA LEU A 83 0.45 5.93 7.00
C LEU A 83 0.58 4.69 6.12
N SER A 84 1.67 4.61 5.39
CA SER A 84 1.89 3.58 4.39
C SER A 84 2.10 2.16 4.94
N HIS A 85 2.29 2.02 6.25
CA HIS A 85 2.38 0.69 6.86
C HIS A 85 1.09 -0.14 6.69
N THR A 86 -0.06 0.50 6.57
CA THR A 86 -1.36 -0.17 6.38
C THR A 86 -2.04 0.15 5.06
N VAL A 87 -1.88 1.36 4.53
CA VAL A 87 -2.58 1.80 3.31
C VAL A 87 -1.64 2.59 2.41
N ASP A 88 -1.44 2.08 1.21
CA ASP A 88 -0.63 2.71 0.16
C ASP A 88 -1.27 2.44 -1.20
N VAL A 89 -2.51 2.91 -1.36
CA VAL A 89 -3.33 2.77 -2.57
C VAL A 89 -4.14 4.05 -2.80
N GLU A 90 -4.50 4.32 -4.05
CA GLU A 90 -5.35 5.46 -4.38
C GLU A 90 -6.83 5.18 -4.14
N PHE A 91 -7.54 6.19 -3.63
CA PHE A 91 -8.99 6.17 -3.45
C PHE A 91 -9.61 7.47 -3.95
N ASP A 92 -10.75 7.35 -4.61
CA ASP A 92 -11.62 8.48 -4.90
C ASP A 92 -12.48 8.79 -3.68
N GLY A 93 -12.33 9.97 -3.12
CA GLY A 93 -13.02 10.23 -1.86
C GLY A 93 -12.89 11.65 -1.33
N PHE A 94 -12.97 11.74 -0.01
CA PHE A 94 -12.94 13.01 0.70
C PHE A 94 -12.04 12.94 1.92
N SER A 95 -11.64 14.13 2.40
CA SER A 95 -11.08 14.25 3.76
C SER A 95 -11.42 15.59 4.37
N VAL A 96 -11.48 15.60 5.70
CA VAL A 96 -11.57 16.82 6.51
C VAL A 96 -10.48 16.76 7.58
N ARG A 97 -9.57 17.74 7.56
CA ARG A 97 -8.50 17.90 8.55
C ARG A 97 -8.82 19.09 9.46
N LEU A 98 -8.58 18.91 10.74
CA LEU A 98 -8.64 19.93 11.79
C LEU A 98 -7.26 20.04 12.44
N ASP A 99 -6.68 21.24 12.48
CA ASP A 99 -5.48 21.51 13.27
C ASP A 99 -5.91 21.80 14.70
N THR A 100 -5.51 20.92 15.62
CA THR A 100 -6.05 20.86 16.98
C THR A 100 -5.11 21.42 18.04
N GLU A 101 -3.97 21.97 17.64
CA GLU A 101 -2.97 22.54 18.57
C GLU A 101 -3.58 23.60 19.50
N ASN A 102 -4.32 24.57 18.94
CA ASN A 102 -4.98 25.62 19.74
C ASN A 102 -6.06 25.09 20.70
N LEU A 103 -6.57 23.88 20.43
CA LEU A 103 -7.60 23.25 21.26
C LEU A 103 -7.01 22.36 22.34
N THR A 104 -5.95 21.63 22.02
CA THR A 104 -5.34 20.62 22.89
C THR A 104 -4.15 21.13 23.67
N GLY A 105 -3.47 22.16 23.16
CA GLY A 105 -2.17 22.63 23.65
C GLY A 105 -0.99 21.73 23.30
N PHE A 106 -1.21 20.68 22.52
CA PHE A 106 -0.12 19.80 22.04
C PHE A 106 0.44 20.32 20.72
N THR A 107 1.73 20.59 20.70
CA THR A 107 2.45 21.14 19.55
C THR A 107 2.25 20.29 18.30
N GLY A 108 1.88 20.95 17.21
CA GLY A 108 1.70 20.35 15.90
C GLY A 108 0.55 19.32 15.81
N SER A 109 -0.36 19.30 16.80
CA SER A 109 -1.41 18.30 16.80
C SER A 109 -2.49 18.59 15.75
N TRP A 110 -2.91 17.54 15.07
CA TRP A 110 -4.02 17.61 14.12
C TRP A 110 -4.75 16.27 14.00
N PHE A 111 -5.98 16.34 13.48
CA PHE A 111 -6.85 15.20 13.26
C PHE A 111 -7.48 15.29 11.87
N LYS A 112 -7.59 14.16 11.17
CA LYS A 112 -8.21 14.06 9.85
C LYS A 112 -9.15 12.87 9.79
N ILE A 113 -10.37 13.08 9.32
CA ILE A 113 -11.26 12.01 8.85
C ILE A 113 -11.14 11.93 7.34
N CYS A 114 -11.05 10.73 6.81
CA CYS A 114 -10.99 10.48 5.38
C CYS A 114 -11.77 9.22 5.03
N GLY A 115 -12.36 9.24 3.85
CA GLY A 115 -13.08 8.10 3.31
C GLY A 115 -13.11 8.16 1.80
N GLY A 116 -13.32 7.01 1.17
CA GLY A 116 -13.32 6.93 -0.27
C GLY A 116 -13.70 5.55 -0.77
N ARG A 117 -13.70 5.43 -2.07
CA ARG A 117 -14.00 4.22 -2.81
C ARG A 117 -12.86 3.91 -3.74
N GLY A 118 -12.34 2.69 -3.68
CA GLY A 118 -11.47 2.10 -4.67
C GLY A 118 -12.31 1.28 -5.63
N LEU A 119 -12.21 1.60 -6.92
CA LEU A 119 -12.93 0.86 -7.94
C LEU A 119 -12.13 -0.37 -8.34
N THR A 120 -12.75 -1.53 -8.21
CA THR A 120 -12.16 -2.79 -8.64
C THR A 120 -12.84 -3.27 -9.90
N ASN A 121 -12.69 -2.51 -10.98
CA ASN A 121 -13.25 -2.87 -12.29
C ASN A 121 -12.53 -4.05 -12.96
N ALA A 122 -11.54 -4.62 -12.29
CA ALA A 122 -10.71 -5.65 -12.83
C ALA A 122 -11.45 -6.98 -12.99
N LYS A 123 -11.35 -7.57 -14.16
CA LYS A 123 -11.76 -8.94 -14.41
C LYS A 123 -10.53 -9.80 -14.61
N PRO A 124 -10.19 -10.69 -13.67
CA PRO A 124 -9.09 -11.62 -13.88
C PRO A 124 -9.35 -12.46 -15.10
N ARG A 125 -8.34 -12.66 -15.93
CA ARG A 125 -8.41 -13.63 -17.01
C ARG A 125 -7.01 -14.23 -17.25
N PHE A 126 -7.03 -15.43 -17.75
CA PHE A 126 -5.86 -16.08 -18.23
C PHE A 126 -5.64 -15.69 -19.69
N ASP A 127 -4.47 -15.14 -20.00
CA ASP A 127 -4.07 -14.82 -21.35
C ASP A 127 -2.60 -15.23 -21.56
N MET A 128 -2.39 -16.27 -22.36
CA MET A 128 -1.07 -16.78 -22.69
C MET A 128 -0.40 -16.02 -23.83
N SER A 129 -1.12 -15.21 -24.58
CA SER A 129 -0.57 -14.47 -25.72
C SER A 129 0.24 -13.26 -25.33
N GLY A 130 0.20 -12.86 -24.06
CA GLY A 130 0.83 -11.64 -23.57
C GLY A 130 0.17 -10.38 -24.07
N ALA A 131 -0.93 -10.51 -24.81
CA ALA A 131 -1.69 -9.39 -25.32
C ALA A 131 -2.85 -9.12 -24.36
N ALA A 132 -3.08 -7.89 -24.09
CA ALA A 132 -4.20 -7.29 -23.36
C ALA A 132 -4.64 -8.01 -22.05
N TYR A 133 -4.70 -7.25 -21.07
CA TYR A 133 -5.12 -7.56 -19.74
C TYR A 133 -6.55 -7.90 -19.60
N ALA A 134 -6.89 -8.24 -18.40
CA ALA A 134 -8.27 -8.35 -17.99
C ALA A 134 -9.05 -7.10 -18.41
N GLU A 135 -10.18 -7.30 -19.04
CA GLU A 135 -11.09 -6.21 -19.37
C GLU A 135 -11.72 -5.66 -18.09
N ASP A 136 -12.04 -4.38 -18.09
CA ASP A 136 -12.80 -3.78 -17.00
C ASP A 136 -14.15 -4.50 -16.84
N ASP A 137 -14.55 -4.73 -15.60
CA ASP A 137 -15.81 -5.37 -15.26
C ASP A 137 -16.58 -4.53 -14.25
N ASP A 138 -17.66 -3.92 -14.69
CA ASP A 138 -18.56 -3.10 -13.87
C ASP A 138 -19.39 -3.91 -12.85
N LYS A 139 -19.25 -5.24 -12.84
CA LYS A 139 -19.90 -6.13 -11.87
C LYS A 139 -19.05 -6.41 -10.64
N ASN A 140 -17.79 -5.99 -10.63
CA ASN A 140 -16.96 -6.13 -9.47
C ASN A 140 -17.45 -5.24 -8.32
N VAL A 141 -17.19 -5.69 -7.11
CA VAL A 141 -17.57 -4.94 -5.91
C VAL A 141 -16.53 -3.85 -5.65
N ASP A 142 -17.01 -2.64 -5.39
CA ASP A 142 -16.14 -1.54 -4.99
C ASP A 142 -15.70 -1.70 -3.54
N ILE A 143 -14.44 -1.39 -3.27
CA ILE A 143 -13.91 -1.34 -1.91
C ILE A 143 -14.20 0.04 -1.33
N ASP A 144 -15.01 0.10 -0.29
CA ASP A 144 -15.26 1.32 0.46
C ASP A 144 -14.34 1.39 1.68
N MET A 145 -13.80 2.58 1.97
CA MET A 145 -12.96 2.79 3.14
C MET A 145 -13.33 4.07 3.87
N LEU A 146 -13.34 3.98 5.20
CA LEU A 146 -13.46 5.13 6.10
C LEU A 146 -12.45 4.99 7.23
N GLY A 147 -11.81 6.09 7.57
CA GLY A 147 -10.81 6.09 8.63
C GLY A 147 -10.50 7.46 9.16
N PHE A 148 -9.60 7.48 10.12
CA PHE A 148 -9.03 8.71 10.64
C PHE A 148 -7.51 8.61 10.74
N ILE A 149 -6.87 9.77 10.69
CA ILE A 149 -5.46 9.96 10.91
C ILE A 149 -5.33 11.01 12.01
N ALA A 150 -4.46 10.76 12.97
CA ALA A 150 -4.17 11.68 14.04
C ALA A 150 -2.67 11.85 14.22
N VAL A 151 -2.24 13.07 14.41
CA VAL A 151 -0.90 13.43 14.87
C VAL A 151 -1.07 14.11 16.21
N PRO A 152 -0.97 13.38 17.32
CA PRO A 152 -1.16 13.98 18.64
C PRO A 152 0.00 14.90 19.04
N TYR A 153 1.17 14.73 18.45
CA TYR A 153 2.34 15.53 18.74
C TYR A 153 3.31 15.57 17.56
N ASP A 154 3.77 16.76 17.21
CA ASP A 154 4.84 16.99 16.23
C ASP A 154 5.51 18.32 16.55
N ASN A 155 6.75 18.29 17.04
CA ASN A 155 7.54 19.50 17.31
C ASN A 155 8.61 19.76 16.22
N GLY A 156 8.49 19.09 15.07
CA GLY A 156 9.44 19.14 13.97
C GLY A 156 10.59 18.15 14.11
N GLN A 157 11.03 17.83 15.32
CA GLN A 157 12.07 16.83 15.57
C GLN A 157 11.47 15.46 15.93
N TYR A 158 10.53 15.43 16.85
CA TYR A 158 9.86 14.20 17.30
C TYR A 158 8.38 14.27 16.97
N SER A 159 7.86 13.21 16.39
CA SER A 159 6.45 13.13 16.07
C SER A 159 5.85 11.75 16.33
N VAL A 160 4.56 11.75 16.63
CA VAL A 160 3.74 10.55 16.78
C VAL A 160 2.60 10.64 15.79
N HIS A 161 2.45 9.63 14.96
CA HIS A 161 1.39 9.54 13.96
C HIS A 161 0.57 8.28 14.18
N MET A 162 -0.72 8.38 13.99
CA MET A 162 -1.66 7.27 14.17
C MET A 162 -2.66 7.26 13.03
N ASN A 163 -3.05 6.09 12.58
CA ASN A 163 -4.25 5.95 11.74
C ASN A 163 -5.05 4.71 12.13
N TYR A 164 -6.34 4.80 11.87
CA TYR A 164 -7.27 3.68 11.86
C TYR A 164 -8.13 3.78 10.62
N ALA A 165 -8.40 2.66 9.99
CA ALA A 165 -9.32 2.58 8.88
C ALA A 165 -10.06 1.24 8.90
N ARG A 166 -11.31 1.26 8.45
CA ARG A 166 -12.07 0.08 8.06
C ARG A 166 -12.28 0.13 6.56
N ALA A 167 -12.01 -0.99 5.92
CA ALA A 167 -12.36 -1.22 4.54
C ALA A 167 -13.45 -2.31 4.46
N TRP A 168 -14.44 -2.06 3.63
CA TRP A 168 -15.57 -2.96 3.37
C TRP A 168 -15.49 -3.51 1.96
N ASN A 169 -16.14 -4.65 1.76
CA ASN A 169 -16.27 -5.30 0.45
C ASN A 169 -14.91 -5.64 -0.16
N LEU A 170 -14.01 -6.18 0.63
CA LEU A 170 -12.71 -6.55 0.12
C LEU A 170 -12.82 -7.64 -0.93
N VAL A 171 -12.07 -7.48 -2.00
CA VAL A 171 -12.07 -8.40 -3.12
C VAL A 171 -11.06 -9.52 -2.93
N GLY A 172 -11.46 -10.71 -3.34
CA GLY A 172 -10.61 -11.89 -3.34
C GLY A 172 -11.26 -13.00 -4.16
N PHE A 173 -10.54 -14.11 -4.28
CA PHE A 173 -11.05 -15.31 -4.93
C PHE A 173 -11.58 -16.27 -3.87
N ASP A 174 -12.73 -16.87 -4.11
CA ASP A 174 -13.21 -17.96 -3.28
C ASP A 174 -12.44 -19.26 -3.56
N GLY A 175 -12.40 -20.16 -2.57
CA GLY A 175 -11.64 -21.41 -2.68
C GLY A 175 -12.15 -22.33 -3.78
N GLN A 176 -13.45 -22.30 -4.11
CA GLN A 176 -14.03 -23.16 -5.15
C GLN A 176 -13.60 -22.72 -6.54
N SER A 177 -13.70 -21.41 -6.85
CA SER A 177 -13.29 -20.90 -8.15
C SER A 177 -11.78 -21.02 -8.35
N LEU A 178 -11.00 -20.80 -7.29
CA LEU A 178 -9.55 -20.95 -7.32
C LEU A 178 -9.13 -22.41 -7.56
N ASN A 179 -9.76 -23.38 -6.91
CA ASN A 179 -9.51 -24.80 -7.14
C ASN A 179 -9.87 -25.23 -8.57
N SER A 180 -10.96 -24.72 -9.13
CA SER A 180 -11.34 -24.96 -10.52
C SER A 180 -10.30 -24.44 -11.50
N PHE A 181 -9.83 -23.22 -11.27
CA PHE A 181 -8.75 -22.63 -12.06
C PHE A 181 -7.44 -23.43 -11.95
N ASN A 182 -7.02 -23.79 -10.74
CA ASN A 182 -5.80 -24.57 -10.53
C ASN A 182 -5.85 -25.94 -11.21
N THR A 183 -7.02 -26.57 -11.23
CA THR A 183 -7.23 -27.83 -11.93
C THR A 183 -7.08 -27.68 -13.44
N ALA A 184 -7.74 -26.66 -14.02
CA ALA A 184 -7.65 -26.36 -15.44
C ALA A 184 -6.22 -25.94 -15.84
N TYR A 185 -5.54 -25.16 -15.00
CA TYR A 185 -4.14 -24.77 -15.21
C TYR A 185 -3.21 -25.97 -15.18
N GLY A 186 -3.42 -26.92 -14.26
CA GLY A 186 -2.65 -28.17 -14.22
C GLY A 186 -2.81 -28.99 -15.50
N ALA A 187 -4.01 -29.11 -16.01
CA ALA A 187 -4.28 -29.80 -17.29
C ALA A 187 -3.62 -29.10 -18.48
N TYR A 188 -3.75 -27.77 -18.56
CA TYR A 188 -3.12 -26.97 -19.61
C TYR A 188 -1.58 -27.07 -19.55
N SER A 189 -0.99 -26.96 -18.37
CA SER A 189 0.46 -27.04 -18.20
C SER A 189 1.04 -28.40 -18.55
N ALA A 190 0.27 -29.47 -18.31
CA ALA A 190 0.67 -30.85 -18.64
C ALA A 190 0.58 -31.16 -20.15
N ALA A 191 -0.39 -30.60 -20.84
CA ALA A 191 -0.65 -30.85 -22.27
C ALA A 191 -1.33 -29.63 -22.91
N PRO A 192 -0.59 -28.58 -23.25
CA PRO A 192 -1.18 -27.39 -23.88
C PRO A 192 -1.89 -27.74 -25.19
N SER A 193 -3.17 -27.37 -25.27
CA SER A 193 -3.98 -27.51 -26.48
C SER A 193 -5.05 -26.42 -26.52
N SER A 194 -5.65 -26.19 -27.68
CA SER A 194 -6.73 -25.20 -27.80
C SER A 194 -7.95 -25.52 -26.93
N SER A 195 -8.22 -26.80 -26.66
CA SER A 195 -9.30 -27.20 -25.75
C SER A 195 -8.98 -26.94 -24.29
N THR A 196 -7.75 -27.24 -23.85
CA THR A 196 -7.31 -26.96 -22.47
C THR A 196 -7.14 -25.48 -22.21
N GLU A 197 -6.75 -24.69 -23.20
CA GLU A 197 -6.73 -23.24 -23.11
C GLU A 197 -8.15 -22.66 -22.96
N TYR A 198 -9.10 -23.15 -23.71
CA TYR A 198 -10.51 -22.78 -23.59
C TYR A 198 -11.08 -23.12 -22.19
N ASP A 199 -10.78 -24.33 -21.70
CA ASP A 199 -11.20 -24.74 -20.36
C ASP A 199 -10.57 -23.88 -19.27
N LEU A 200 -9.33 -23.49 -19.42
CA LEU A 200 -8.62 -22.60 -18.51
C LEU A 200 -9.23 -21.20 -18.51
N GLN A 201 -9.52 -20.63 -19.68
CA GLN A 201 -10.19 -19.32 -19.80
C GLN A 201 -11.57 -19.34 -19.15
N LYS A 202 -12.32 -20.42 -19.33
CA LYS A 202 -13.65 -20.60 -18.73
C LYS A 202 -13.58 -20.77 -17.21
N ALA A 203 -12.50 -21.35 -16.70
CA ALA A 203 -12.29 -21.57 -15.28
C ALA A 203 -11.67 -20.36 -14.56
N THR A 204 -11.37 -19.25 -15.27
CA THR A 204 -10.79 -18.05 -14.66
C THR A 204 -11.67 -17.57 -13.52
N PRO A 205 -11.11 -17.39 -12.29
CA PRO A 205 -11.90 -16.97 -11.16
C PRO A 205 -12.31 -15.50 -11.28
N GLU A 206 -13.43 -15.16 -10.69
CA GLU A 206 -13.94 -13.80 -10.59
C GLU A 206 -13.60 -13.23 -9.22
N PHE A 207 -13.38 -11.92 -9.15
CA PHE A 207 -13.32 -11.22 -7.88
C PHE A 207 -14.68 -11.24 -7.20
N LYS A 208 -14.66 -11.51 -5.90
CA LYS A 208 -15.85 -11.53 -5.06
C LYS A 208 -15.57 -10.77 -3.77
N ASP A 209 -16.61 -10.19 -3.21
CA ASP A 209 -16.57 -9.73 -1.83
C ASP A 209 -16.31 -10.92 -0.90
N VAL A 210 -15.26 -10.80 -0.08
CA VAL A 210 -14.84 -11.82 0.89
C VAL A 210 -14.96 -11.34 2.33
N GLY A 211 -15.37 -10.09 2.54
CA GLY A 211 -15.60 -9.49 3.86
C GLY A 211 -14.91 -8.15 4.05
N ASP A 212 -14.75 -7.77 5.30
CA ASP A 212 -14.21 -6.48 5.73
C ASP A 212 -12.87 -6.64 6.46
N ILE A 213 -12.14 -5.52 6.62
CA ILE A 213 -10.91 -5.50 7.42
C ILE A 213 -10.78 -4.20 8.19
N ASP A 214 -10.26 -4.29 9.41
CA ASP A 214 -9.82 -3.14 10.19
C ASP A 214 -8.30 -3.02 10.14
N PHE A 215 -7.80 -1.80 10.04
CA PHE A 215 -6.38 -1.45 10.08
C PHE A 215 -6.10 -0.44 11.19
N ALA A 216 -5.00 -0.60 11.87
CA ALA A 216 -4.50 0.40 12.81
C ALA A 216 -2.98 0.49 12.72
N THR A 217 -2.44 1.71 12.81
CA THR A 217 -0.99 1.96 12.83
C THR A 217 -0.67 3.04 13.86
N VAL A 218 0.45 2.87 14.56
CA VAL A 218 1.11 3.90 15.34
C VAL A 218 2.56 3.99 14.88
N LEU A 219 3.01 5.20 14.57
CA LEU A 219 4.36 5.49 14.09
C LEU A 219 5.00 6.58 14.94
N PHE A 220 6.22 6.31 15.37
CA PHE A 220 7.12 7.26 16.01
C PHE A 220 8.21 7.63 15.03
N LYS A 221 8.45 8.93 14.84
CA LYS A 221 9.50 9.43 13.96
C LYS A 221 10.36 10.45 14.69
N THR A 222 11.65 10.45 14.38
CA THR A 222 12.57 11.53 14.76
C THR A 222 13.32 12.04 13.53
N GLU A 223 13.35 13.36 13.36
CA GLU A 223 14.17 14.07 12.38
C GLU A 223 15.29 14.79 13.14
N GLY A 224 16.49 14.19 13.12
CA GLY A 224 17.55 14.51 14.02
C GLY A 224 17.51 13.68 15.30
N ILE A 225 18.62 13.06 15.67
CA ILE A 225 18.77 12.21 16.86
C ILE A 225 19.53 12.98 17.92
N GLY A 226 18.83 13.49 18.91
CA GLY A 226 19.36 14.39 19.92
C GLY A 226 19.50 15.84 19.42
N ASN A 227 20.18 16.68 20.17
CA ASN A 227 20.40 18.09 19.82
C ASN A 227 21.89 18.41 19.94
N GLY A 228 22.55 18.69 18.82
CA GLY A 228 23.94 19.13 18.79
C GLY A 228 24.97 18.09 19.26
N ILE A 229 24.63 16.78 19.19
CA ILE A 229 25.58 15.70 19.50
C ILE A 229 26.57 15.58 18.33
N SER A 230 26.09 15.58 17.11
CA SER A 230 26.91 15.65 15.91
C SER A 230 26.03 16.00 14.69
N ASN A 231 26.61 16.66 13.69
CA ASN A 231 25.94 16.96 12.44
C ASN A 231 25.39 15.70 11.73
N TYR A 232 26.04 14.55 11.94
CA TYR A 232 25.58 13.28 11.39
C TYR A 232 24.25 12.86 12.01
N LEU A 233 24.14 12.88 13.33
CA LEU A 233 22.90 12.54 14.04
C LEU A 233 21.81 13.59 13.84
N ASP A 234 22.15 14.86 13.79
CA ASP A 234 21.21 15.95 13.58
C ASP A 234 20.54 15.88 12.19
N ASN A 235 21.22 15.28 11.20
CA ASN A 235 20.69 15.04 9.84
C ASN A 235 20.19 13.61 9.62
N SER A 236 20.07 12.80 10.64
CA SER A 236 19.55 11.43 10.56
C SER A 236 18.07 11.38 10.90
N ILE A 237 17.33 10.53 10.22
CA ILE A 237 15.92 10.24 10.49
C ILE A 237 15.82 8.80 10.99
N ALA A 238 15.03 8.57 12.03
CA ALA A 238 14.70 7.23 12.46
C ALA A 238 13.19 7.10 12.69
N PHE A 239 12.65 5.91 12.48
CA PHE A 239 11.25 5.64 12.75
C PHE A 239 11.02 4.22 13.29
N ALA A 240 9.93 4.08 14.02
CA ALA A 240 9.38 2.81 14.45
C ALA A 240 7.86 2.83 14.23
N SER A 241 7.36 1.90 13.41
CA SER A 241 5.95 1.78 13.08
C SER A 241 5.43 0.42 13.51
N PHE A 242 4.30 0.41 14.20
CA PHE A 242 3.59 -0.78 14.66
C PHE A 242 2.20 -0.78 14.03
N ALA A 243 1.82 -1.87 13.40
CA ALA A 243 0.54 -1.99 12.72
C ALA A 243 -0.17 -3.28 13.08
N ALA A 244 -1.50 -3.23 12.99
CA ALA A 244 -2.37 -4.38 13.14
C ALA A 244 -3.45 -4.37 12.05
N SER A 245 -3.83 -5.57 11.61
CA SER A 245 -4.97 -5.79 10.74
C SER A 245 -5.89 -6.85 11.36
N LYS A 246 -7.20 -6.67 11.24
CA LYS A 246 -8.19 -7.62 11.75
C LYS A 246 -9.23 -7.91 10.68
N THR A 247 -9.24 -9.14 10.19
CA THR A 247 -10.21 -9.59 9.18
C THR A 247 -11.59 -9.77 9.78
N LYS A 248 -12.62 -9.58 8.96
CA LYS A 248 -14.03 -9.86 9.22
C LYS A 248 -14.60 -10.57 8.01
N PRO A 249 -14.26 -11.87 7.85
CA PRO A 249 -14.66 -12.62 6.68
C PRO A 249 -16.17 -12.80 6.60
N ASN A 250 -16.67 -12.89 5.39
CA ASN A 250 -17.99 -13.45 5.13
C ASN A 250 -17.90 -14.99 4.99
N ASP A 251 -18.94 -15.63 4.48
CA ASP A 251 -19.02 -17.08 4.29
C ASP A 251 -17.97 -17.65 3.34
N LYS A 252 -17.35 -16.83 2.49
CA LYS A 252 -16.27 -17.23 1.57
C LYS A 252 -14.90 -17.31 2.24
N GLY A 253 -14.75 -16.68 3.39
CA GLY A 253 -13.51 -16.62 4.15
C GLY A 253 -12.49 -15.60 3.64
N MET A 254 -11.62 -15.18 4.54
CA MET A 254 -10.48 -14.30 4.26
C MET A 254 -9.20 -14.94 4.80
N LEU A 255 -8.11 -14.87 4.03
CA LEU A 255 -6.82 -15.44 4.42
C LEU A 255 -6.91 -16.92 4.85
N GLY A 256 -7.79 -17.68 4.20
CA GLY A 256 -8.01 -19.09 4.47
C GLY A 256 -8.81 -19.40 5.75
N SER A 257 -9.46 -18.40 6.37
CA SER A 257 -10.27 -18.58 7.58
C SER A 257 -11.64 -17.94 7.40
N THR A 258 -12.67 -18.60 7.94
CA THR A 258 -14.01 -18.01 8.12
C THR A 258 -14.14 -17.30 9.46
N ASP A 259 -13.15 -17.45 10.34
CA ASP A 259 -13.07 -16.73 11.59
C ASP A 259 -12.30 -15.41 11.44
N SER A 260 -12.58 -14.47 12.33
CA SER A 260 -11.87 -13.20 12.36
C SER A 260 -10.44 -13.39 12.88
N GLU A 261 -9.46 -13.10 12.05
CA GLU A 261 -8.04 -13.26 12.35
C GLU A 261 -7.36 -11.90 12.57
N THR A 262 -6.38 -11.87 13.47
CA THR A 262 -5.59 -10.67 13.74
C THR A 262 -4.14 -10.89 13.33
N GLY A 263 -3.66 -10.00 12.45
CA GLY A 263 -2.27 -9.89 12.07
C GLY A 263 -1.61 -8.66 12.66
N THR A 264 -0.30 -8.72 12.86
CA THR A 264 0.51 -7.60 13.35
C THR A 264 1.77 -7.45 12.53
N SER A 265 2.27 -6.23 12.44
CA SER A 265 3.53 -5.92 11.77
C SER A 265 4.32 -4.88 12.54
N VAL A 266 5.65 -5.01 12.44
CA VAL A 266 6.61 -4.01 12.93
C VAL A 266 7.48 -3.58 11.76
N TRP A 267 7.70 -2.28 11.63
CA TRP A 267 8.57 -1.72 10.63
C TRP A 267 9.48 -0.66 11.28
N LEU A 268 10.77 -0.91 11.24
CA LEU A 268 11.80 -0.04 11.77
C LEU A 268 12.68 0.47 10.63
N GLY A 269 13.13 1.71 10.73
CA GLY A 269 14.03 2.25 9.73
C GLY A 269 14.88 3.42 10.24
N VAL A 270 16.01 3.59 9.56
CA VAL A 270 16.90 4.72 9.71
C VAL A 270 17.34 5.21 8.34
N ASN A 271 17.44 6.52 8.20
CA ASN A 271 17.99 7.19 7.02
C ASN A 271 18.99 8.24 7.51
N ALA A 272 20.23 8.16 7.05
CA ALA A 272 21.31 8.99 7.56
C ALA A 272 22.19 9.50 6.40
N PRO A 273 22.93 10.61 6.59
CA PRO A 273 23.94 11.04 5.63
C PRO A 273 24.93 9.93 5.31
N CYS A 274 25.32 9.79 4.04
CA CYS A 274 26.32 8.81 3.66
C CYS A 274 27.69 9.17 4.27
N PRO A 275 28.37 8.24 4.97
CA PRO A 275 29.66 8.55 5.60
C PRO A 275 30.75 9.00 4.63
N ILE A 276 30.66 8.65 3.35
CA ILE A 276 31.65 8.99 2.32
C ILE A 276 31.30 10.32 1.62
N LEU A 277 30.00 10.59 1.42
CA LEU A 277 29.48 11.76 0.70
C LEU A 277 28.30 12.37 1.47
N PRO A 278 28.52 12.90 2.67
CA PRO A 278 27.43 13.30 3.56
C PRO A 278 26.55 14.43 3.02
N ASP A 279 27.11 15.31 2.19
CA ASP A 279 26.40 16.48 1.64
C ASP A 279 25.52 16.15 0.44
N SER A 280 25.75 15.03 -0.22
CA SER A 280 25.08 14.68 -1.49
C SER A 280 24.40 13.32 -1.52
N ALA A 281 24.62 12.49 -0.50
CA ALA A 281 24.06 11.15 -0.46
C ALA A 281 23.53 10.78 0.92
N LYS A 282 22.46 9.97 0.93
CA LYS A 282 21.88 9.34 2.14
C LYS A 282 21.93 7.82 2.01
N ILE A 283 22.02 7.14 3.13
CA ILE A 283 21.93 5.68 3.24
C ILE A 283 20.78 5.37 4.20
N GLY A 284 19.92 4.43 3.81
CA GLY A 284 18.86 3.93 4.67
C GLY A 284 18.97 2.43 4.89
N LEU A 285 18.48 2.01 6.05
CA LEU A 285 18.29 0.62 6.42
C LEU A 285 16.89 0.47 7.01
N GLU A 286 16.14 -0.48 6.50
CA GLU A 286 14.79 -0.79 6.99
C GLU A 286 14.63 -2.27 7.26
N TRP A 287 13.81 -2.59 8.25
CA TRP A 287 13.42 -3.94 8.61
C TRP A 287 11.95 -4.02 8.92
N ASN A 288 11.29 -5.02 8.30
CA ASN A 288 9.89 -5.32 8.52
C ASN A 288 9.71 -6.74 9.04
N LYS A 289 8.73 -6.95 9.89
CA LYS A 289 8.29 -8.29 10.31
C LYS A 289 6.78 -8.34 10.41
N GLY A 290 6.14 -9.18 9.58
CA GLY A 290 4.71 -9.47 9.62
C GLY A 290 4.41 -10.85 10.19
N SER A 291 3.33 -10.95 10.97
CA SER A 291 2.82 -12.20 11.53
C SER A 291 2.03 -13.02 10.50
N LYS A 292 1.57 -14.21 10.89
CA LYS A 292 0.83 -15.17 10.06
C LYS A 292 -0.37 -14.54 9.31
N TYR A 293 -1.17 -13.74 9.98
CA TYR A 293 -2.38 -13.12 9.42
C TYR A 293 -2.22 -11.64 9.13
N TRP A 294 -0.97 -11.16 9.07
CA TRP A 294 -0.71 -9.78 8.71
C TRP A 294 -1.18 -9.49 7.29
N ARG A 295 -1.93 -8.41 7.13
CA ARG A 295 -2.36 -7.92 5.83
C ARG A 295 -2.40 -6.41 5.82
N SER A 296 -1.81 -5.81 4.80
CA SER A 296 -1.89 -4.38 4.51
C SER A 296 -2.50 -4.18 3.12
N MET A 297 -2.90 -2.97 2.81
CA MET A 297 -3.28 -2.55 1.46
C MET A 297 -2.09 -1.81 0.82
N THR A 298 -0.99 -2.54 0.57
CA THR A 298 0.30 -1.99 0.09
C THR A 298 0.87 -2.83 -1.05
N TYR A 299 0.01 -3.27 -1.96
CA TYR A 299 0.39 -4.20 -3.01
C TYR A 299 1.37 -3.62 -4.00
N GLY A 300 2.56 -4.20 -4.08
CA GLY A 300 3.47 -4.08 -5.18
C GLY A 300 4.13 -2.74 -5.44
N GLU A 301 3.69 -1.69 -4.78
CA GLU A 301 4.14 -0.34 -5.06
C GLU A 301 5.25 0.14 -4.14
N ASP A 302 5.55 -0.58 -3.06
CA ASP A 302 6.60 -0.17 -2.13
C ASP A 302 7.99 -0.68 -2.53
N THR A 303 8.10 -1.77 -3.27
CA THR A 303 9.35 -2.21 -3.89
C THR A 303 9.14 -2.84 -5.28
N TYR A 304 10.20 -2.88 -6.07
CA TYR A 304 10.18 -3.51 -7.40
C TYR A 304 9.96 -5.04 -7.34
N ALA A 305 10.28 -5.65 -6.19
CA ALA A 305 10.15 -7.10 -5.98
C ALA A 305 8.80 -7.49 -5.35
N GLY A 306 7.91 -6.54 -5.17
CA GLY A 306 6.63 -6.69 -4.47
C GLY A 306 6.61 -5.93 -3.14
N SER A 307 5.51 -6.03 -2.40
CA SER A 307 5.38 -5.33 -1.14
C SER A 307 6.19 -6.00 -0.03
N LYS A 308 7.28 -5.35 0.40
CA LYS A 308 8.01 -5.77 1.59
C LYS A 308 7.17 -5.56 2.86
N ILE A 309 6.32 -4.53 2.87
CA ILE A 309 5.46 -4.18 4.00
C ILE A 309 4.40 -5.26 4.23
N ALA A 310 3.89 -5.86 3.16
CA ALA A 310 2.93 -6.96 3.23
C ALA A 310 3.57 -8.32 3.55
N THR A 311 4.91 -8.40 3.69
CA THR A 311 5.61 -9.67 3.93
C THR A 311 5.16 -10.31 5.24
N ARG A 312 4.63 -11.52 5.15
CA ARG A 312 4.36 -12.40 6.29
C ARG A 312 5.60 -13.25 6.59
N GLY A 313 6.47 -12.69 7.40
CA GLY A 313 7.85 -13.12 7.62
C GLY A 313 8.72 -11.92 7.89
N GLN A 314 9.88 -11.84 7.29
CA GLN A 314 10.83 -10.74 7.48
C GLN A 314 11.28 -10.15 6.15
N ALA A 315 11.41 -8.83 6.12
CA ALA A 315 12.03 -8.13 4.99
C ALA A 315 13.08 -7.14 5.48
N TRP A 316 14.11 -6.99 4.68
CA TRP A 316 15.20 -6.03 4.88
C TRP A 316 15.38 -5.22 3.61
N GLU A 317 15.58 -3.93 3.75
CA GLU A 317 15.96 -3.07 2.65
C GLU A 317 17.14 -2.20 3.05
N VAL A 318 18.17 -2.19 2.20
CA VAL A 318 19.27 -1.23 2.27
C VAL A 318 19.20 -0.39 1.03
N TYR A 319 19.18 0.92 1.18
CA TYR A 319 19.12 1.82 0.03
C TYR A 319 20.09 2.98 0.16
N ARG A 320 20.48 3.51 -0.99
CA ARG A 320 21.28 4.73 -1.10
C ARG A 320 20.63 5.64 -2.12
N THR A 321 20.45 6.89 -1.73
CA THR A 321 20.07 7.98 -2.65
C THR A 321 21.24 8.94 -2.78
N GLN A 322 21.50 9.42 -3.97
CA GLN A 322 22.59 10.39 -4.23
C GLN A 322 22.14 11.45 -5.21
N LYS A 323 22.28 12.69 -4.82
CA LYS A 323 22.16 13.85 -5.71
C LYS A 323 23.39 13.93 -6.60
N LEU A 324 23.19 13.89 -7.90
CA LEU A 324 24.24 14.07 -8.92
C LEU A 324 24.32 15.53 -9.38
N THR A 325 23.14 16.16 -9.55
CA THR A 325 22.95 17.59 -9.83
C THR A 325 21.68 18.05 -9.12
N ASP A 326 21.33 19.33 -9.22
CA ASP A 326 20.08 19.83 -8.64
C ASP A 326 18.83 19.24 -9.30
N ALA A 327 18.97 18.73 -10.52
CA ALA A 327 17.86 18.13 -11.29
C ALA A 327 17.94 16.61 -11.44
N LEU A 328 19.02 15.97 -10.99
CA LEU A 328 19.26 14.53 -11.20
C LEU A 328 19.72 13.87 -9.90
N SER A 329 19.00 12.85 -9.49
CA SER A 329 19.38 11.96 -8.41
C SER A 329 19.48 10.51 -8.88
N PHE A 330 20.31 9.73 -8.21
CA PHE A 330 20.49 8.30 -8.41
C PHE A 330 20.06 7.57 -7.14
N GLY A 331 19.28 6.50 -7.31
CA GLY A 331 18.86 5.61 -6.23
C GLY A 331 19.32 4.18 -6.50
N LEU A 332 19.79 3.50 -5.45
CA LEU A 332 20.09 2.07 -5.46
C LEU A 332 19.45 1.46 -4.22
N SER A 333 18.68 0.39 -4.40
CA SER A 333 18.05 -0.37 -3.33
C SER A 333 18.33 -1.86 -3.49
N TYR A 334 18.57 -2.51 -2.35
CA TYR A 334 18.62 -3.97 -2.24
C TYR A 334 17.57 -4.41 -1.23
N VAL A 335 16.65 -5.27 -1.68
CA VAL A 335 15.55 -5.79 -0.87
C VAL A 335 15.73 -7.30 -0.72
N TYR A 336 15.67 -7.77 0.51
CA TYR A 336 15.67 -9.19 0.86
C TYR A 336 14.37 -9.51 1.60
N MET A 337 13.58 -10.46 1.10
CA MET A 337 12.35 -10.92 1.72
C MET A 337 12.44 -12.41 2.02
N LYS A 338 12.12 -12.78 3.26
CA LYS A 338 11.96 -14.15 3.70
C LYS A 338 10.50 -14.35 4.12
N TYR A 339 9.79 -15.13 3.34
CA TYR A 339 8.40 -15.47 3.63
C TYR A 339 8.35 -16.68 4.56
N ASP A 340 7.68 -16.53 5.70
CA ASP A 340 7.37 -17.64 6.62
C ASP A 340 6.01 -18.24 6.28
N TYR A 341 5.15 -17.49 5.56
CA TYR A 341 3.82 -17.87 5.11
C TYR A 341 3.60 -17.44 3.67
N THR A 342 2.76 -18.15 2.92
CA THR A 342 2.43 -17.86 1.53
C THR A 342 1.45 -16.70 1.39
N GLY A 343 1.21 -16.22 0.17
CA GLY A 343 0.14 -15.26 -0.15
C GLY A 343 0.34 -13.84 0.34
N SER A 344 1.57 -13.40 0.68
CA SER A 344 1.83 -12.02 1.15
C SER A 344 1.42 -10.96 0.13
N ASN A 345 1.55 -11.23 -1.15
CA ASN A 345 1.20 -10.33 -2.26
C ASN A 345 -0.09 -10.73 -2.97
N SER A 346 -0.91 -11.61 -2.38
CA SER A 346 -2.17 -12.06 -2.94
C SER A 346 -3.35 -11.18 -2.49
N PHE A 347 -4.51 -11.39 -3.08
CA PHE A 347 -5.75 -10.72 -2.67
C PHE A 347 -6.26 -11.25 -1.31
N PHE A 348 -7.39 -10.73 -0.84
CA PHE A 348 -7.86 -10.97 0.53
C PHE A 348 -8.59 -12.31 0.73
N GLY A 349 -8.94 -13.02 -0.34
CA GLY A 349 -9.67 -14.29 -0.27
C GLY A 349 -8.79 -15.50 -0.01
N ALA A 350 -9.20 -16.65 -0.58
CA ALA A 350 -8.51 -17.93 -0.40
C ALA A 350 -7.09 -17.96 -0.97
N ASP A 351 -6.80 -17.15 -1.99
CA ASP A 351 -5.47 -16.99 -2.57
C ASP A 351 -4.48 -16.33 -1.59
N GLY A 352 -5.00 -15.61 -0.58
CA GLY A 352 -4.22 -15.02 0.50
C GLY A 352 -3.94 -15.96 1.68
N THR A 353 -4.20 -17.27 1.55
CA THR A 353 -4.00 -18.25 2.63
C THR A 353 -2.55 -18.27 3.12
N PRO A 354 -2.33 -18.27 4.45
CA PRO A 354 -1.00 -18.36 5.04
C PRO A 354 -0.33 -19.69 4.83
#